data_ff68e7f159b27cce11be62530286e6ba
#
_entry.id   ff68e7f159b27cce11be62530286e6ba
#
_cell.length_a   1.000
_cell.length_b   1.000
_cell.length_c   1.000
_cell.angle_alpha   90.00
_cell.angle_beta   90.00
_cell.angle_gamma   90.00
#
_symmetry.space_group_name_H-M   'P 1'
#
loop_
_entity.id
_entity.type
_entity.pdbx_description
1 polymer ?
#
loop_
_entity_poly.entity_id
_entity_poly.type
_entity_poly.pdbx_seq_one_letter_code
_entity_poly.pdbx_strand_id
1 'polypeptide(L)'
;MKKPFAYVTAVWQGGEFTVIDQATVYCRKVYEAGFTPLCPVLYLPHFLRDSVPAEHKDGIDIGREFLRRSRVLIVCGDEIDETVKNDIAMAQRLGITATTPVSYTHLRAHETRHDL
;
A
#
# COMPACT_ATOMS: atom_id res chain seq x y z
N MET A 1 -5.58 4.63 -20.51
CA MET A 1 -5.71 3.31 -19.90
C MET A 1 -5.81 3.44 -18.39
N LYS A 2 -6.79 2.77 -17.79
CA LYS A 2 -6.97 2.84 -16.35
C LYS A 2 -6.03 1.88 -15.65
N LYS A 3 -5.35 2.40 -14.62
CA LYS A 3 -4.51 1.57 -13.76
C LYS A 3 -5.26 1.27 -12.47
N PRO A 4 -5.44 0.01 -12.11
CA PRO A 4 -6.16 -0.33 -10.89
C PRO A 4 -5.44 0.17 -9.65
N PHE A 5 -6.18 0.39 -8.58
CA PHE A 5 -5.61 0.83 -7.32
C PHE A 5 -4.86 -0.31 -6.64
N ALA A 6 -3.72 0.02 -6.08
CA ALA A 6 -2.95 -0.86 -5.23
C ALA A 6 -2.67 -0.15 -3.91
N TYR A 7 -3.08 -0.77 -2.81
CA TYR A 7 -2.79 -0.23 -1.49
C TYR A 7 -1.36 -0.57 -1.12
N VAL A 8 -0.58 0.45 -0.78
CA VAL A 8 0.84 0.28 -0.46
C VAL A 8 1.02 0.31 1.04
N THR A 9 1.60 -0.75 1.59
CA THR A 9 1.95 -0.83 3.01
C THR A 9 3.40 -1.26 3.18
N ALA A 10 3.98 -0.88 4.29
CA ALA A 10 5.35 -1.24 4.65
C ALA A 10 5.56 -0.95 6.12
N VAL A 11 6.67 -1.40 6.67
CA VAL A 11 7.10 -0.98 8.00
C VAL A 11 7.68 0.42 7.86
N TRP A 12 6.96 1.41 8.38
CA TRP A 12 7.37 2.81 8.29
C TRP A 12 8.29 3.13 9.47
N GLN A 13 9.53 3.52 9.16
CA GLN A 13 10.54 3.79 10.16
C GLN A 13 11.10 5.19 10.03
N GLY A 14 11.51 5.75 11.18
CA GLY A 14 12.13 7.07 11.22
C GLY A 14 11.11 8.19 11.35
N GLY A 15 11.57 9.41 11.14
CA GLY A 15 10.74 10.59 11.22
C GLY A 15 9.87 10.76 9.97
N GLU A 16 9.03 11.78 10.02
CA GLU A 16 8.05 12.07 8.96
C GLU A 16 8.68 12.15 7.58
N PHE A 17 9.81 12.87 7.45
CA PHE A 17 10.48 13.02 6.15
C PHE A 17 11.03 11.70 5.62
N THR A 18 11.56 10.86 6.50
CA THR A 18 12.07 9.55 6.11
C THR A 18 10.94 8.65 5.60
N VAL A 19 9.81 8.67 6.29
CA VAL A 19 8.62 7.90 5.89
C VAL A 19 8.12 8.36 4.52
N ILE A 20 8.05 9.68 4.29
CA ILE A 20 7.61 10.23 3.01
C ILE A 20 8.56 9.78 1.89
N ASP A 21 9.86 9.85 2.12
CA ASP A 21 10.85 9.44 1.12
C ASP A 21 10.71 7.94 0.80
N GLN A 22 10.58 7.10 1.81
CA GLN A 22 10.38 5.66 1.61
C GLN A 22 9.10 5.39 0.83
N ALA A 23 8.01 6.03 1.23
CA ALA A 23 6.72 5.85 0.57
C ALA A 23 6.76 6.30 -0.88
N THR A 24 7.46 7.39 -1.17
CA THR A 24 7.63 7.89 -2.53
C THR A 24 8.34 6.86 -3.41
N VAL A 25 9.42 6.27 -2.90
CA VAL A 25 10.17 5.24 -3.64
C VAL A 25 9.30 4.01 -3.89
N TYR A 26 8.57 3.55 -2.87
CA TYR A 26 7.70 2.38 -3.01
C TYR A 26 6.56 2.65 -3.99
N CYS A 27 5.93 3.82 -3.90
CA CYS A 27 4.85 4.18 -4.81
C CYS A 27 5.33 4.27 -6.25
N ARG A 28 6.56 4.74 -6.48
CA ARG A 28 7.13 4.75 -7.83
C ARG A 28 7.25 3.35 -8.40
N LYS A 29 7.72 2.40 -7.60
CA LYS A 29 7.82 1.00 -8.02
C LYS A 29 6.45 0.40 -8.33
N VAL A 30 5.46 0.69 -7.50
CA VAL A 30 4.10 0.20 -7.69
C VAL A 30 3.49 0.81 -8.96
N TYR A 31 3.73 2.10 -9.18
CA TYR A 31 3.30 2.77 -10.40
C TYR A 31 3.92 2.13 -11.63
N GLU A 32 5.22 1.85 -11.59
CA GLU A 32 5.92 1.22 -12.71
C GLU A 32 5.44 -0.20 -12.97
N ALA A 33 4.90 -0.86 -11.94
CA ALA A 33 4.31 -2.19 -12.08
C ALA A 33 2.91 -2.15 -12.72
N GLY A 34 2.37 -0.97 -12.98
CA GLY A 34 1.11 -0.82 -13.70
C GLY A 34 -0.10 -0.50 -12.84
N PHE A 35 0.12 0.00 -11.63
CA PHE A 35 -0.96 0.35 -10.70
C PHE A 35 -1.02 1.84 -10.42
N THR A 36 -2.15 2.26 -9.86
CA THR A 36 -2.28 3.56 -9.20
C THR A 36 -2.06 3.34 -7.71
N PRO A 37 -0.93 3.78 -7.14
CA PRO A 37 -0.63 3.51 -5.75
C PRO A 37 -1.49 4.36 -4.81
N LEU A 38 -2.05 3.72 -3.79
CA LEU A 38 -2.73 4.39 -2.68
C LEU A 38 -1.90 4.15 -1.43
N CYS A 39 -1.30 5.21 -0.92
CA CYS A 39 -0.41 5.13 0.23
C CYS A 39 -0.80 6.22 1.24
N PRO A 40 -1.57 5.87 2.28
CA PRO A 40 -2.10 6.86 3.22
C PRO A 40 -1.04 7.72 3.90
N VAL A 41 0.17 7.20 4.13
CA VAL A 41 1.23 7.97 4.78
C VAL A 41 1.71 9.16 3.96
N LEU A 42 1.45 9.16 2.64
CA LEU A 42 1.77 10.31 1.78
C LEU A 42 0.70 11.38 1.82
N TYR A 43 -0.46 11.08 2.35
CA TYR A 43 -1.64 11.90 2.23
C TYR A 43 -2.17 12.36 3.58
N LEU A 44 -2.43 11.43 4.49
CA LEU A 44 -3.11 11.72 5.75
C LEU A 44 -2.37 12.70 6.66
N PRO A 45 -1.02 12.63 6.81
CA PRO A 45 -0.33 13.55 7.71
C PRO A 45 -0.43 15.02 7.33
N HIS A 46 -0.84 15.31 6.09
CA HIS A 46 -0.99 16.69 5.64
C HIS A 46 -2.21 17.37 6.27
N PHE A 47 -3.20 16.61 6.73
CA PHE A 47 -4.40 17.21 7.28
C PHE A 47 -4.94 16.51 8.54
N LEU A 48 -4.43 15.33 8.90
CA LEU A 48 -4.82 14.63 10.12
C LEU A 48 -3.68 14.64 11.12
N ARG A 49 -4.02 14.81 12.39
CA ARG A 49 -3.08 14.78 13.50
C ARG A 49 -3.22 13.45 14.22
N ASP A 50 -2.24 12.59 14.06
CA ASP A 50 -2.27 11.25 14.64
C ASP A 50 -2.25 11.26 16.17
N SER A 51 -1.78 12.36 16.78
CA SER A 51 -1.78 12.52 18.23
C SER A 51 -3.16 12.79 18.82
N VAL A 52 -4.15 13.15 18.00
CA VAL A 52 -5.53 13.34 18.45
C VAL A 52 -6.28 12.04 18.26
N PRO A 53 -6.82 11.41 19.34
CA PRO A 53 -7.42 10.09 19.25
C PRO A 53 -8.52 9.94 18.20
N ALA A 54 -9.38 10.95 18.07
CA ALA A 54 -10.46 10.92 17.07
C ALA A 54 -9.90 10.94 15.65
N GLU A 55 -8.86 11.75 15.41
CA GLU A 55 -8.23 11.83 14.08
C GLU A 55 -7.40 10.60 13.78
N HIS A 56 -6.77 10.01 14.78
CA HIS A 56 -6.06 8.73 14.61
C HIS A 56 -7.04 7.65 14.15
N LYS A 57 -8.21 7.58 14.76
CA LYS A 57 -9.24 6.63 14.35
C LYS A 57 -9.73 6.91 12.94
N ASP A 58 -9.95 8.18 12.60
CA ASP A 58 -10.38 8.56 11.25
C ASP A 58 -9.35 8.13 10.21
N GLY A 59 -8.07 8.28 10.53
CA GLY A 59 -6.99 7.85 9.63
C GLY A 59 -7.03 6.36 9.36
N ILE A 60 -7.30 5.55 10.40
CA ILE A 60 -7.44 4.10 10.24
C ILE A 60 -8.63 3.78 9.34
N ASP A 61 -9.76 4.45 9.56
CA ASP A 61 -10.98 4.22 8.77
C ASP A 61 -10.78 4.62 7.31
N ILE A 62 -10.11 5.74 7.05
CA ILE A 62 -9.78 6.17 5.68
C ILE A 62 -8.87 5.16 5.01
N GLY A 63 -7.87 4.67 5.73
CA GLY A 63 -6.97 3.64 5.20
C GLY A 63 -7.72 2.37 4.81
N ARG A 64 -8.67 1.95 5.62
CA ARG A 64 -9.51 0.79 5.31
C ARG A 64 -10.36 1.02 4.06
N GLU A 65 -10.86 2.23 3.86
CA GLU A 65 -11.61 2.56 2.65
C GLU A 65 -10.72 2.50 1.42
N PHE A 66 -9.49 3.01 1.52
CA PHE A 66 -8.54 2.90 0.41
C PHE A 66 -8.25 1.44 0.07
N LEU A 67 -8.04 0.61 1.09
CA LEU A 67 -7.78 -0.81 0.89
C LEU A 67 -8.98 -1.50 0.24
N ARG A 68 -10.17 -1.19 0.71
CA ARG A 68 -11.41 -1.79 0.18
C ARG A 68 -11.57 -1.52 -1.31
N ARG A 69 -11.11 -0.36 -1.78
CA ARG A 69 -11.22 0.03 -3.19
C ARG A 69 -10.04 -0.42 -4.03
N SER A 70 -9.06 -1.05 -3.41
CA SER A 70 -7.87 -1.50 -4.11
C SER A 70 -8.05 -2.90 -4.66
N ARG A 71 -7.40 -3.18 -5.77
CA ARG A 71 -7.39 -4.51 -6.37
C ARG A 71 -6.42 -5.42 -5.66
N VAL A 72 -5.34 -4.86 -5.13
CA VAL A 72 -4.27 -5.62 -4.53
C VAL A 72 -3.66 -4.83 -3.38
N LEU A 73 -3.16 -5.54 -2.38
CA LEU A 73 -2.32 -4.96 -1.33
C LEU A 73 -0.88 -5.31 -1.65
N ILE A 74 -0.03 -4.30 -1.77
CA ILE A 74 1.39 -4.52 -2.04
C ILE A 74 2.19 -4.18 -0.79
N VAL A 75 2.88 -5.18 -0.26
CA VAL A 75 3.74 -5.05 0.91
C VAL A 75 5.15 -4.75 0.42
N CYS A 76 5.67 -3.59 0.75
CA CYS A 76 6.99 -3.14 0.33
C CYS A 76 7.99 -3.29 1.47
N GLY A 77 9.28 -3.37 1.12
CA GLY A 77 10.34 -3.57 2.10
C GLY A 77 10.46 -5.03 2.51
N ASP A 78 11.42 -5.31 3.39
CA ASP A 78 11.77 -6.67 3.78
C ASP A 78 11.19 -7.07 5.14
N GLU A 79 10.55 -6.15 5.83
CA GLU A 79 10.08 -6.37 7.19
C GLU A 79 8.56 -6.40 7.26
N ILE A 80 8.05 -7.07 8.29
CA ILE A 80 6.61 -7.14 8.58
C ILE A 80 6.44 -6.85 10.07
N ASP A 81 5.65 -5.83 10.41
CA ASP A 81 5.28 -5.49 11.77
C ASP A 81 3.79 -5.74 11.99
N GLU A 82 3.28 -5.35 13.16
CA GLU A 82 1.87 -5.53 13.48
C GLU A 82 0.96 -4.77 12.53
N THR A 83 1.34 -3.57 12.12
CA THR A 83 0.56 -2.77 11.19
C THR A 83 0.44 -3.47 9.84
N VAL A 84 1.54 -3.97 9.31
CA VAL A 84 1.54 -4.70 8.05
C VAL A 84 0.72 -5.98 8.17
N LYS A 85 0.86 -6.72 9.29
CA LYS A 85 0.05 -7.93 9.52
C LYS A 85 -1.45 -7.60 9.55
N ASN A 86 -1.82 -6.50 10.17
CA ASN A 86 -3.22 -6.07 10.22
C ASN A 86 -3.74 -5.72 8.83
N ASP A 87 -2.93 -5.06 8.02
CA ASP A 87 -3.30 -4.75 6.64
C ASP A 87 -3.50 -6.02 5.82
N ILE A 88 -2.60 -6.99 5.96
CA ILE A 88 -2.71 -8.28 5.28
C ILE A 88 -3.97 -9.01 5.71
N ALA A 89 -4.25 -9.05 7.01
CA ALA A 89 -5.45 -9.70 7.53
C ALA A 89 -6.72 -9.05 7.00
N MET A 90 -6.75 -7.73 6.94
CA MET A 90 -7.90 -7.01 6.41
C MET A 90 -8.07 -7.29 4.91
N ALA A 91 -6.99 -7.31 4.15
CA ALA A 91 -7.05 -7.65 2.73
C ALA A 91 -7.63 -9.05 2.54
N GLN A 92 -7.21 -10.01 3.34
CA GLN A 92 -7.73 -11.37 3.28
C GLN A 92 -9.23 -11.42 3.55
N ARG A 93 -9.70 -10.67 4.53
CA ARG A 93 -11.14 -10.59 4.84
C ARG A 93 -11.94 -9.99 3.68
N LEU A 94 -11.34 -9.08 2.96
CA LEU A 94 -11.98 -8.41 1.81
C LEU A 94 -11.82 -9.19 0.52
N GLY A 95 -11.10 -10.32 0.53
CA GLY A 95 -10.82 -11.09 -0.68
C GLY A 95 -9.81 -10.43 -1.60
N ILE A 96 -8.95 -9.59 -1.06
CA ILE A 96 -7.94 -8.85 -1.81
C ILE A 96 -6.60 -9.55 -1.66
N THR A 97 -5.93 -9.79 -2.78
CA THR A 97 -4.63 -10.45 -2.78
C THR A 97 -3.55 -9.54 -2.19
N ALA A 98 -2.76 -10.08 -1.26
CA ALA A 98 -1.59 -9.41 -0.73
C ALA A 98 -0.34 -9.99 -1.40
N THR A 99 0.54 -9.14 -1.87
CA THR A 99 1.75 -9.56 -2.57
C THR A 99 2.90 -8.58 -2.32
N THR A 100 4.06 -8.87 -2.87
CA THR A 100 5.21 -7.99 -2.83
C THR A 100 5.47 -7.44 -4.23
N PRO A 101 6.20 -6.32 -4.37
CA PRO A 101 6.50 -5.77 -5.71
C PRO A 101 7.25 -6.77 -6.60
N VAL A 102 8.19 -7.49 -6.03
CA VAL A 102 8.98 -8.47 -6.78
C VAL A 102 8.09 -9.61 -7.28
N SER A 103 7.28 -10.18 -6.40
CA SER A 103 6.38 -11.27 -6.75
C SER A 103 5.39 -10.85 -7.82
N TYR A 104 4.82 -9.65 -7.70
CA TYR A 104 3.89 -9.15 -8.68
C TYR A 104 4.54 -8.93 -10.04
N THR A 105 5.72 -8.33 -10.06
CA THR A 105 6.45 -8.09 -11.30
C THR A 105 6.75 -9.40 -12.02
N HIS A 106 7.12 -10.42 -11.27
CA HIS A 106 7.38 -11.75 -11.81
C HIS A 106 6.13 -12.36 -12.44
N LEU A 107 5.00 -12.32 -11.74
CA LEU A 107 3.74 -12.83 -12.25
C LEU A 107 3.31 -12.08 -13.50
N ARG A 108 3.46 -10.77 -13.51
CA ARG A 108 3.10 -9.95 -14.66
C ARG A 108 3.93 -10.29 -15.89
N ALA A 109 5.22 -10.49 -15.72
CA ALA A 109 6.10 -10.88 -16.83
C ALA A 109 5.67 -12.23 -17.39
N HIS A 110 5.27 -13.16 -16.52
CA HIS A 110 4.79 -14.47 -16.93
C HIS A 110 3.47 -14.35 -17.71
N GLU A 111 2.54 -13.54 -17.24
CA GLU A 111 1.28 -13.28 -17.93
C GLU A 111 1.52 -12.70 -19.32
N THR A 112 2.45 -11.77 -19.43
CA THR A 112 2.78 -11.16 -20.72
C THR A 112 3.24 -12.21 -21.73
N ARG A 113 3.98 -13.21 -21.29
CA ARG A 113 4.42 -14.31 -22.15
C ARG A 113 3.23 -15.14 -22.64
N HIS A 114 2.23 -15.32 -21.77
CA HIS A 114 1.05 -16.08 -22.14
C HIS A 114 0.21 -15.40 -23.19
N ASP A 115 0.18 -14.08 -23.15
CA ASP A 115 -0.61 -13.30 -24.09
C ASP A 115 -0.01 -13.25 -25.49
N LEU A 116 1.22 -13.63 -25.61
CA LEU A 116 1.92 -13.67 -26.89
C LEU A 116 1.83 -15.06 -27.50
#